data_e891a76b74c661ec02ec70eec8bde19d
#
_entry.id   e891a76b74c661ec02ec70eec8bde19d
#
_cell.length_a   1.000
_cell.length_b   1.000
_cell.length_c   1.000
_cell.angle_alpha   90.00
_cell.angle_beta   90.00
_cell.angle_gamma   90.00
#
_symmetry.space_group_name_H-M   'P 1'
#
loop_
_entity.id
_entity.type
_entity.pdbx_description
1 polymer ?
#
loop_
_entity_poly.entity_id
_entity_poly.type
_entity_poly.pdbx_seq_one_letter_code
_entity_poly.pdbx_strand_id
1 'polypeptide(L)'
;MSALSFPERVYTAQEVEKAKKLIDQGYKHDLTTTGTPGFKQKANRILELVKTAGYYEFLRTYIRQIIEIDGLTQLRETEAALWANKFAVENPVDAASLFIQKTHHMKQYLDGDLYYGGTSEKLTVEKRIEFLEALKRKTEEKEVRDECERLLRMWEESSLAP
;
A
#
# COMPACT_ATOMS: atom_id res chain seq x y z
N MET A 1 15.14 27.84 -11.83
CA MET A 1 14.18 27.66 -10.76
C MET A 1 14.11 26.21 -10.35
N SER A 2 14.34 25.95 -9.09
CA SER A 2 14.31 24.59 -8.63
C SER A 2 12.86 24.12 -8.51
N ALA A 3 12.56 22.97 -9.07
CA ALA A 3 11.30 22.32 -8.82
C ALA A 3 11.23 21.97 -7.33
N LEU A 4 10.04 22.07 -6.75
CA LEU A 4 9.83 21.59 -5.41
C LEU A 4 10.03 20.07 -5.43
N SER A 5 10.97 19.57 -4.65
CA SER A 5 11.21 18.15 -4.54
C SER A 5 10.54 17.62 -3.27
N PHE A 6 10.09 16.38 -3.35
CA PHE A 6 9.51 15.74 -2.18
C PHE A 6 10.57 15.62 -1.08
N PRO A 7 10.23 15.90 0.20
CA PRO A 7 11.21 15.82 1.28
C PRO A 7 11.82 14.44 1.40
N GLU A 8 13.10 14.37 1.70
CA GLU A 8 13.77 13.08 1.95
C GLU A 8 13.15 12.38 3.16
N ARG A 9 12.75 13.18 4.14
CA ARG A 9 12.05 12.69 5.33
C ARG A 9 10.75 13.47 5.49
N VAL A 10 9.73 12.77 5.94
CA VAL A 10 8.40 13.37 6.19
C VAL A 10 8.13 13.25 7.69
N TYR A 11 8.84 14.04 8.47
CA TYR A 11 8.80 13.96 9.94
C TYR A 11 8.31 15.24 10.57
N THR A 12 8.94 16.37 10.27
CA THR A 12 8.54 17.65 10.86
C THR A 12 7.25 18.17 10.23
N ALA A 13 6.56 19.05 10.95
CA ALA A 13 5.33 19.66 10.43
C ALA A 13 5.57 20.35 9.08
N GLN A 14 6.73 20.99 8.92
CA GLN A 14 7.09 21.66 7.66
C GLN A 14 7.29 20.67 6.53
N GLU A 15 7.93 19.54 6.82
CA GLU A 15 8.13 18.47 5.83
C GLU A 15 6.81 17.85 5.41
N VAL A 16 5.93 17.56 6.37
CA VAL A 16 4.60 17.02 6.10
C VAL A 16 3.80 17.99 5.24
N GLU A 17 3.82 19.27 5.55
CA GLU A 17 3.07 20.28 4.79
C GLU A 17 3.59 20.39 3.36
N LYS A 18 4.90 20.36 3.18
CA LYS A 18 5.52 20.38 1.86
C LYS A 18 5.09 19.17 1.03
N ALA A 19 5.10 17.98 1.65
CA ALA A 19 4.66 16.76 0.99
C ALA A 19 3.21 16.87 0.56
N LYS A 20 2.33 17.36 1.42
CA LYS A 20 0.91 17.52 1.12
C LYS A 20 0.67 18.50 -0.03
N LYS A 21 1.41 19.60 -0.07
CA LYS A 21 1.30 20.57 -1.16
C LYS A 21 1.67 19.94 -2.49
N LEU A 22 2.74 19.15 -2.53
CA LEU A 22 3.16 18.49 -3.76
C LEU A 22 2.11 17.48 -4.21
N ILE A 23 1.57 16.72 -3.28
CA ILE A 23 0.51 15.74 -3.58
C ILE A 23 -0.72 16.45 -4.14
N ASP A 24 -1.12 17.57 -3.54
CA ASP A 24 -2.27 18.34 -4.03
C ASP A 24 -2.05 18.90 -5.42
N GLN A 25 -0.78 19.09 -5.81
CA GLN A 25 -0.42 19.54 -7.16
C GLN A 25 -0.28 18.40 -8.16
N GLY A 26 -0.59 17.17 -7.73
CA GLY A 26 -0.54 16.01 -8.61
C GLY A 26 0.77 15.23 -8.60
N TYR A 27 1.63 15.48 -7.61
CA TYR A 27 2.90 14.76 -7.50
C TYR A 27 2.70 13.26 -7.34
N LYS A 28 3.51 12.48 -8.06
CA LYS A 28 3.58 11.02 -7.93
C LYS A 28 5.05 10.62 -7.81
N HIS A 29 5.31 9.67 -6.94
CA HIS A 29 6.67 9.14 -6.81
C HIS A 29 7.02 8.25 -8.00
N ASP A 30 8.31 8.22 -8.33
CA ASP A 30 8.87 7.17 -9.19
C ASP A 30 9.14 5.98 -8.27
N LEU A 31 8.13 5.13 -8.12
CA LEU A 31 8.17 4.02 -7.17
C LEU A 31 9.32 3.06 -7.53
N THR A 32 10.21 2.83 -6.57
CA THR A 32 11.34 1.92 -6.73
C THR A 32 11.21 0.73 -5.80
N THR A 33 11.80 -0.39 -6.20
CA THR A 33 11.84 -1.61 -5.38
C THR A 33 13.30 -2.00 -5.15
N THR A 34 13.63 -2.25 -3.89
CA THR A 34 14.98 -2.64 -3.48
C THR A 34 14.92 -4.02 -2.85
N GLY A 35 15.79 -4.92 -3.32
CA GLY A 35 15.86 -6.28 -2.80
C GLY A 35 16.54 -7.21 -3.78
N THR A 36 16.47 -8.51 -3.50
CA THR A 36 16.99 -9.54 -4.38
C THR A 36 16.21 -9.56 -5.71
N PRO A 37 16.79 -10.13 -6.78
CA PRO A 37 16.05 -10.26 -8.04
C PRO A 37 14.73 -11.03 -7.88
N GLY A 38 14.71 -12.07 -7.05
CA GLY A 38 13.48 -12.81 -6.78
C GLY A 38 12.42 -11.97 -6.09
N PHE A 39 12.81 -11.19 -5.12
CA PHE A 39 11.91 -10.27 -4.44
C PHE A 39 11.33 -9.24 -5.43
N LYS A 40 12.19 -8.64 -6.24
CA LYS A 40 11.75 -7.65 -7.22
C LYS A 40 10.75 -8.22 -8.21
N GLN A 41 10.95 -9.46 -8.63
CA GLN A 41 10.03 -10.15 -9.54
C GLN A 41 8.66 -10.32 -8.89
N LYS A 42 8.62 -10.75 -7.64
CA LYS A 42 7.37 -10.89 -6.88
C LYS A 42 6.70 -9.55 -6.65
N ALA A 43 7.48 -8.53 -6.30
CA ALA A 43 6.96 -7.17 -6.13
C ALA A 43 6.35 -6.64 -7.43
N ASN A 44 6.99 -6.90 -8.57
CA ASN A 44 6.44 -6.49 -9.86
C ASN A 44 5.09 -7.15 -10.14
N ARG A 45 4.95 -8.42 -9.79
CA ARG A 45 3.67 -9.11 -9.92
C ARG A 45 2.59 -8.47 -9.05
N ILE A 46 2.95 -8.11 -7.81
CA ILE A 46 2.04 -7.40 -6.91
C ILE A 46 1.60 -6.07 -7.53
N LEU A 47 2.56 -5.33 -8.08
CA LEU A 47 2.26 -4.03 -8.71
C LEU A 47 1.36 -4.16 -9.93
N GLU A 48 1.50 -5.26 -10.71
CA GLU A 48 0.57 -5.53 -11.80
C GLU A 48 -0.86 -5.68 -11.31
N LEU A 49 -1.05 -6.37 -10.19
CA LEU A 49 -2.37 -6.54 -9.59
C LEU A 49 -2.92 -5.21 -9.08
N VAL A 50 -2.07 -4.39 -8.49
CA VAL A 50 -2.45 -3.05 -8.05
C VAL A 50 -2.90 -2.21 -9.24
N LYS A 51 -2.20 -2.30 -10.37
CA LYS A 51 -2.60 -1.62 -11.61
C LYS A 51 -3.93 -2.13 -12.13
N THR A 52 -4.13 -3.43 -12.14
CA THR A 52 -5.38 -4.05 -12.60
C THR A 52 -6.56 -3.52 -11.78
N ALA A 53 -6.40 -3.41 -10.48
CA ALA A 53 -7.45 -2.93 -9.60
C ALA A 53 -7.69 -1.42 -9.71
N GLY A 54 -6.79 -0.68 -10.38
CA GLY A 54 -6.93 0.76 -10.55
C GLY A 54 -6.36 1.57 -9.39
N TYR A 55 -5.44 1.01 -8.64
CA TYR A 55 -4.88 1.65 -7.43
C TYR A 55 -3.42 2.05 -7.56
N TYR A 56 -2.82 1.90 -8.74
CA TYR A 56 -1.39 2.16 -8.89
C TYR A 56 -1.04 3.63 -8.65
N GLU A 57 -1.85 4.56 -9.17
CA GLU A 57 -1.59 5.98 -8.97
C GLU A 57 -1.80 6.39 -7.51
N PHE A 58 -2.75 5.78 -6.83
CA PHE A 58 -2.93 5.98 -5.40
C PHE A 58 -1.68 5.52 -4.62
N LEU A 59 -1.16 4.35 -4.95
CA LEU A 59 0.05 3.82 -4.32
C LEU A 59 1.24 4.77 -4.53
N ARG A 60 1.47 5.22 -5.76
CA ARG A 60 2.57 6.13 -6.09
C ARG A 60 2.43 7.51 -5.46
N THR A 61 1.21 7.89 -5.14
CA THR A 61 0.98 9.18 -4.47
C THR A 61 1.62 9.21 -3.08
N TYR A 62 1.63 8.07 -2.39
CA TYR A 62 2.03 8.02 -0.99
C TYR A 62 3.27 7.19 -0.71
N ILE A 63 3.59 6.23 -1.55
CA ILE A 63 4.72 5.31 -1.31
C ILE A 63 5.80 5.56 -2.36
N ARG A 64 7.00 5.87 -1.87
CA ARG A 64 8.15 6.16 -2.71
C ARG A 64 8.98 4.91 -3.02
N GLN A 65 9.02 3.96 -2.09
CA GLN A 65 9.94 2.83 -2.18
C GLN A 65 9.39 1.61 -1.48
N ILE A 66 9.64 0.44 -2.08
CA ILE A 66 9.33 -0.86 -1.47
C ILE A 66 10.68 -1.54 -1.22
N ILE A 67 10.93 -1.98 0.00
CA ILE A 67 12.22 -2.54 0.41
C ILE A 67 12.01 -3.93 1.03
N GLU A 68 12.79 -4.89 0.56
CA GLU A 68 12.78 -6.25 1.12
C GLU A 68 13.39 -6.26 2.52
N ILE A 69 12.69 -6.89 3.48
CA ILE A 69 13.22 -7.10 4.82
C ILE A 69 12.93 -8.52 5.30
N ASP A 70 13.63 -8.93 6.34
CA ASP A 70 13.40 -10.22 7.02
C ASP A 70 12.32 -10.13 8.10
N GLY A 71 12.09 -8.95 8.65
CA GLY A 71 11.12 -8.73 9.72
C GLY A 71 9.69 -8.60 9.23
N LEU A 72 8.80 -8.18 10.09
CA LEU A 72 7.40 -7.97 9.75
C LEU A 72 7.24 -6.80 8.79
N THR A 73 6.32 -6.96 7.84
CA THR A 73 5.97 -5.88 6.91
C THR A 73 5.52 -4.65 7.71
N GLN A 74 6.08 -3.50 7.37
CA GLN A 74 5.79 -2.28 8.09
C GLN A 74 5.89 -1.07 7.17
N LEU A 75 5.10 -0.06 7.50
CA LEU A 75 5.20 1.24 6.86
C LEU A 75 6.23 2.07 7.62
N ARG A 76 7.17 2.67 6.89
CA ARG A 76 8.11 3.64 7.44
C ARG A 76 7.65 5.02 7.00
N GLU A 77 6.78 5.62 7.80
CA GLU A 77 6.07 6.85 7.45
C GLU A 77 7.04 7.99 7.12
N THR A 78 8.07 8.16 7.94
CA THR A 78 9.01 9.27 7.75
C THR A 78 9.80 9.15 6.46
N GLU A 79 9.88 7.97 5.90
CA GLU A 79 10.61 7.71 4.65
C GLU A 79 9.67 7.52 3.46
N ALA A 80 8.37 7.51 3.70
CA ALA A 80 7.34 7.18 2.70
C ALA A 80 7.67 5.84 2.03
N ALA A 81 8.14 4.88 2.83
CA ALA A 81 8.61 3.59 2.34
C ALA A 81 7.83 2.44 2.96
N LEU A 82 7.67 1.40 2.16
CA LEU A 82 7.03 0.16 2.57
C LEU A 82 8.11 -0.91 2.72
N TRP A 83 8.36 -1.33 3.95
CA TRP A 83 9.30 -2.41 4.24
C TRP A 83 8.54 -3.72 4.23
N ALA A 84 8.75 -4.53 3.21
CA ALA A 84 7.97 -5.74 2.95
C ALA A 84 8.75 -7.00 3.31
N ASN A 85 8.11 -7.85 4.12
CA ASN A 85 8.68 -9.15 4.47
C ASN A 85 8.83 -9.99 3.20
N LYS A 86 10.00 -10.63 3.05
CA LYS A 86 10.33 -11.41 1.84
C LYS A 86 9.39 -12.59 1.60
N PHE A 87 8.75 -13.11 2.64
CA PHE A 87 7.79 -14.20 2.49
C PHE A 87 6.38 -13.72 2.21
N ALA A 88 6.04 -12.53 2.71
CA ALA A 88 4.70 -11.95 2.48
C ALA A 88 4.42 -11.72 0.98
N VAL A 89 5.46 -11.41 0.21
CA VAL A 89 5.29 -11.13 -1.22
C VAL A 89 5.09 -12.39 -2.06
N GLU A 90 5.19 -13.57 -1.46
CA GLU A 90 4.92 -14.83 -2.16
C GLU A 90 3.44 -15.03 -2.45
N ASN A 91 2.56 -14.34 -1.73
CA ASN A 91 1.11 -14.39 -1.94
C ASN A 91 0.67 -13.05 -2.55
N PRO A 92 0.72 -12.91 -3.88
CA PRO A 92 0.62 -11.58 -4.50
C PRO A 92 -0.71 -10.88 -4.29
N VAL A 93 -1.82 -11.59 -4.28
CA VAL A 93 -3.14 -10.94 -4.09
C VAL A 93 -3.25 -10.39 -2.67
N ASP A 94 -2.90 -11.19 -1.67
CA ASP A 94 -2.93 -10.72 -0.28
C ASP A 94 -1.94 -9.60 -0.04
N ALA A 95 -0.73 -9.73 -0.59
CA ALA A 95 0.29 -8.69 -0.47
C ALA A 95 -0.16 -7.38 -1.12
N ALA A 96 -0.82 -7.45 -2.28
CA ALA A 96 -1.35 -6.25 -2.93
C ALA A 96 -2.35 -5.53 -2.03
N SER A 97 -3.27 -6.26 -1.41
CA SER A 97 -4.24 -5.66 -0.48
C SER A 97 -3.55 -5.05 0.74
N LEU A 98 -2.50 -5.72 1.24
CA LEU A 98 -1.71 -5.19 2.37
C LEU A 98 -0.98 -3.90 1.97
N PHE A 99 -0.39 -3.86 0.79
CA PHE A 99 0.29 -2.65 0.29
C PHE A 99 -0.67 -1.47 0.22
N ILE A 100 -1.90 -1.71 -0.24
CA ILE A 100 -2.91 -0.65 -0.32
C ILE A 100 -3.36 -0.22 1.09
N GLN A 101 -3.48 -1.15 2.02
CA GLN A 101 -3.75 -0.80 3.42
C GLN A 101 -2.67 0.13 3.97
N LYS A 102 -1.40 -0.19 3.74
CA LYS A 102 -0.29 0.65 4.19
C LYS A 102 -0.28 2.01 3.49
N THR A 103 -0.74 2.06 2.26
CA THR A 103 -0.87 3.33 1.53
C THR A 103 -1.91 4.23 2.19
N HIS A 104 -3.03 3.67 2.63
CA HIS A 104 -4.03 4.42 3.39
C HIS A 104 -3.46 4.92 4.72
N HIS A 105 -2.63 4.10 5.38
CA HIS A 105 -1.96 4.53 6.61
C HIS A 105 -1.04 5.72 6.34
N MET A 106 -0.31 5.72 5.23
CA MET A 106 0.56 6.83 4.87
C MET A 106 -0.25 8.11 4.63
N LYS A 107 -1.40 7.99 3.95
CA LYS A 107 -2.30 9.11 3.76
C LYS A 107 -2.77 9.66 5.11
N GLN A 108 -3.19 8.79 6.02
CA GLN A 108 -3.63 9.18 7.35
C GLN A 108 -2.52 9.88 8.13
N TYR A 109 -1.30 9.37 8.01
CA TYR A 109 -0.15 9.98 8.65
C TYR A 109 0.05 11.43 8.18
N LEU A 110 0.00 11.65 6.87
CA LEU A 110 0.16 13.00 6.31
C LEU A 110 -0.99 13.93 6.70
N ASP A 111 -2.20 13.38 6.82
CA ASP A 111 -3.38 14.16 7.21
C ASP A 111 -3.42 14.44 8.71
N GLY A 112 -2.47 13.88 9.47
CA GLY A 112 -2.44 14.04 10.91
C GLY A 112 -3.41 13.15 11.66
N ASP A 113 -4.03 12.20 10.98
CA ASP A 113 -4.97 11.27 11.61
C ASP A 113 -4.22 10.14 12.30
N LEU A 114 -4.77 9.67 13.41
CA LEU A 114 -4.27 8.48 14.07
C LEU A 114 -4.77 7.26 13.32
N TYR A 115 -3.88 6.31 13.07
CA TYR A 115 -4.24 5.09 12.34
C TYR A 115 -3.98 3.81 13.14
N TYR A 116 -3.83 3.93 14.44
CA TYR A 116 -3.77 2.79 15.34
C TYR A 116 -4.90 2.89 16.35
N GLY A 117 -5.36 1.72 16.79
CA GLY A 117 -6.55 1.61 17.62
C GLY A 117 -7.72 1.06 16.82
N GLY A 118 -8.76 0.66 17.53
CA GLY A 118 -9.83 -0.14 16.95
C GLY A 118 -10.52 0.45 15.73
N THR A 119 -10.85 1.74 15.78
CA THR A 119 -11.58 2.40 14.69
C THR A 119 -10.73 2.50 13.43
N SER A 120 -9.46 2.88 13.58
CA SER A 120 -8.54 2.98 12.43
C SER A 120 -8.24 1.63 11.82
N GLU A 121 -8.07 0.61 12.65
CA GLU A 121 -7.83 -0.76 12.15
C GLU A 121 -9.03 -1.26 11.37
N LYS A 122 -10.24 -1.01 11.86
CA LYS A 122 -11.46 -1.39 11.15
C LYS A 122 -11.53 -0.69 9.80
N LEU A 123 -11.25 0.59 9.75
CA LEU A 123 -11.29 1.36 8.51
C LEU A 123 -10.28 0.80 7.50
N THR A 124 -9.07 0.46 7.94
CA THR A 124 -8.04 -0.05 7.04
C THR A 124 -8.34 -1.46 6.55
N VAL A 125 -9.01 -2.29 7.36
CA VAL A 125 -9.51 -3.59 6.90
C VAL A 125 -10.57 -3.40 5.83
N GLU A 126 -11.48 -2.45 6.02
CA GLU A 126 -12.49 -2.12 5.01
C GLU A 126 -11.83 -1.70 3.69
N LYS A 127 -10.71 -0.96 3.75
CA LYS A 127 -9.97 -0.56 2.56
C LYS A 127 -9.29 -1.75 1.86
N ARG A 128 -8.83 -2.74 2.61
CA ARG A 128 -8.34 -3.99 2.02
C ARG A 128 -9.46 -4.71 1.28
N ILE A 129 -10.63 -4.78 1.89
CA ILE A 129 -11.81 -5.41 1.30
C ILE A 129 -12.21 -4.70 0.01
N GLU A 130 -12.27 -3.37 0.03
CA GLU A 130 -12.58 -2.57 -1.16
C GLU A 130 -11.60 -2.87 -2.30
N PHE A 131 -10.31 -2.97 -1.97
CA PHE A 131 -9.29 -3.30 -2.98
C PHE A 131 -9.53 -4.68 -3.57
N LEU A 132 -9.77 -5.68 -2.71
CA LEU A 132 -10.00 -7.05 -3.18
C LEU A 132 -11.25 -7.15 -4.06
N GLU A 133 -12.30 -6.43 -3.72
CA GLU A 133 -13.50 -6.38 -4.54
C GLU A 133 -13.24 -5.73 -5.89
N ALA A 134 -12.45 -4.64 -5.93
CA ALA A 134 -12.09 -4.00 -7.17
C ALA A 134 -11.24 -4.93 -8.04
N LEU A 135 -10.26 -5.60 -7.45
CA LEU A 135 -9.40 -6.53 -8.18
C LEU A 135 -10.21 -7.70 -8.73
N LYS A 136 -11.09 -8.27 -7.90
CA LYS A 136 -11.97 -9.37 -8.32
C LYS A 136 -12.79 -8.98 -9.53
N ARG A 137 -13.35 -7.79 -9.52
CA ARG A 137 -14.22 -7.30 -10.59
C ARG A 137 -13.46 -7.02 -11.88
N LYS A 138 -12.22 -6.54 -11.78
CA LYS A 138 -11.45 -6.03 -12.93
C LYS A 138 -10.49 -7.04 -13.53
N THR A 139 -10.10 -8.07 -12.78
CA THR A 139 -9.13 -9.05 -13.29
C THR A 139 -9.75 -9.98 -14.32
N GLU A 140 -8.94 -10.35 -15.32
CA GLU A 140 -9.33 -11.36 -16.31
C GLU A 140 -8.79 -12.73 -15.93
N GLU A 141 -7.96 -12.81 -14.89
CA GLU A 141 -7.34 -14.06 -14.46
C GLU A 141 -8.24 -14.78 -13.45
N LYS A 142 -8.68 -15.98 -13.79
CA LYS A 142 -9.54 -16.76 -12.91
C LYS A 142 -8.89 -17.05 -11.57
N GLU A 143 -7.60 -17.36 -11.56
CA GLU A 143 -6.87 -17.66 -10.33
C GLU A 143 -6.85 -16.46 -9.39
N VAL A 144 -6.69 -15.26 -9.93
CA VAL A 144 -6.73 -14.03 -9.13
C VAL A 144 -8.12 -13.82 -8.56
N ARG A 145 -9.17 -14.02 -9.36
CA ARG A 145 -10.55 -13.90 -8.89
C ARG A 145 -10.85 -14.87 -7.74
N ASP A 146 -10.43 -16.12 -7.92
CA ASP A 146 -10.65 -17.15 -6.91
C ASP A 146 -9.94 -16.81 -5.60
N GLU A 147 -8.72 -16.29 -5.69
CA GLU A 147 -7.97 -15.88 -4.50
C GLU A 147 -8.62 -14.68 -3.82
N CYS A 148 -9.12 -13.71 -4.59
CA CYS A 148 -9.88 -12.60 -4.03
C CYS A 148 -11.10 -13.09 -3.27
N GLU A 149 -11.85 -14.03 -3.85
CA GLU A 149 -13.04 -14.59 -3.18
C GLU A 149 -12.67 -15.31 -1.89
N ARG A 150 -11.57 -16.07 -1.90
CA ARG A 150 -11.09 -16.76 -0.70
C ARG A 150 -10.74 -15.76 0.41
N LEU A 151 -10.00 -14.73 0.08
CA LEU A 151 -9.59 -13.71 1.06
C LEU A 151 -10.78 -12.89 1.55
N LEU A 152 -11.72 -12.57 0.66
CA LEU A 152 -12.93 -11.84 1.06
C LEU A 152 -13.75 -12.64 2.05
N ARG A 153 -13.89 -13.96 1.83
CA ARG A 153 -14.57 -14.82 2.79
C ARG A 153 -13.85 -14.86 4.13
N MET A 154 -12.54 -14.92 4.13
CA MET A 154 -11.75 -14.88 5.37
C MET A 154 -12.01 -13.60 6.16
N TRP A 155 -12.01 -12.46 5.50
CA TRP A 155 -12.29 -11.19 6.17
C TRP A 155 -13.72 -11.11 6.69
N GLU A 156 -14.68 -11.63 5.93
CA GLU A 156 -16.08 -11.68 6.35
C GLU A 156 -16.25 -12.54 7.60
N GLU A 157 -15.67 -13.74 7.60
CA GLU A 157 -15.72 -14.64 8.74
C GLU A 157 -15.06 -14.03 9.97
N SER A 158 -13.93 -13.35 9.78
CA SER A 158 -13.21 -12.68 10.84
C SER A 158 -14.05 -11.56 11.47
N SER A 159 -14.81 -10.82 10.65
CA SER A 159 -15.64 -9.73 11.15
C SER A 159 -16.87 -10.24 11.92
N LEU A 160 -17.28 -11.48 11.67
CA LEU A 160 -18.39 -12.12 12.36
C LEU A 160 -17.96 -12.82 13.66
N ALA A 161 -16.66 -13.00 13.86
CA ALA A 161 -16.14 -13.61 15.08
C ALA A 161 -16.40 -12.71 16.29
N PRO A 162 -16.85 -13.25 17.43
CA PRO A 162 -17.10 -12.45 18.63
C PRO A 162 -15.83 -11.87 19.22
#